data_0593cddbee61290c7936c39af67794e2
#
_entry.id   0593cddbee61290c7936c39af67794e2
#
_cell.length_a   1.000
_cell.length_b   1.000
_cell.length_c   1.000
_cell.angle_alpha   90.00
_cell.angle_beta   90.00
_cell.angle_gamma   90.00
#
_symmetry.space_group_name_H-M   'P 1'
#
loop_
_entity.id
_entity.type
_entity.pdbx_description
1 polymer ?
#
loop_
_entity_poly.entity_id
_entity_poly.type
_entity_poly.pdbx_seq_one_letter_code
_entity_poly.pdbx_strand_id
1 'polypeptide(L)'
;ANASEIQGFDSSDVLYLIMPDRFANGDPKNDYVKGMYQDKVDRQNGSALHGGDLLGIQQHLDYFKDLGVTALWLNPVQENNMPEGSYHGYAITDYYEVDPRFGGNEAFKNFVTQARSRGLKVVMDMIFNHCGTENYLFKDMPSKNWFNFDGKYTQTTYHTAVQSDPYATEYAKKLAIDGWFVASMPDFNQRNRHVEKYIIQNSIWWIEYAGIQGIRQDTHPYADFDMMS
;
A
#
# COMPACT_ATOMS: atom_id res chain seq x y z
N ALA A 1 7.91 21.63 9.45
CA ALA A 1 7.09 20.77 8.63
C ALA A 1 6.01 21.58 7.94
N ASN A 2 5.77 21.31 6.67
CA ASN A 2 4.89 22.10 5.80
C ASN A 2 3.42 21.57 5.81
N ALA A 3 3.02 20.87 6.85
CA ALA A 3 1.68 20.28 6.95
C ALA A 3 0.55 21.32 6.84
N SER A 4 0.80 22.56 7.26
CA SER A 4 -0.19 23.66 7.15
C SER A 4 -0.43 24.15 5.71
N GLU A 5 0.43 23.75 4.76
CA GLU A 5 0.32 24.13 3.34
C GLU A 5 -0.29 23.01 2.47
N ILE A 6 -0.51 21.83 3.05
CA ILE A 6 -1.07 20.69 2.34
C ILE A 6 -2.57 20.64 2.58
N GLN A 7 -3.33 20.92 1.52
CA GLN A 7 -4.77 20.71 1.54
C GLN A 7 -5.09 19.22 1.37
N GLY A 8 -5.78 18.63 2.34
CA GLY A 8 -6.30 17.27 2.27
C GLY A 8 -7.40 17.10 1.21
N PHE A 9 -7.82 15.88 0.96
CA PHE A 9 -8.99 15.61 0.12
C PHE A 9 -10.27 15.56 0.96
N ASP A 10 -11.42 15.84 0.35
CA ASP A 10 -12.72 15.88 1.00
C ASP A 10 -13.85 15.35 0.10
N SER A 11 -15.10 15.48 0.54
CA SER A 11 -16.28 14.97 -0.18
C SER A 11 -16.58 15.67 -1.52
N SER A 12 -15.91 16.77 -1.82
CA SER A 12 -16.02 17.46 -3.13
C SER A 12 -15.05 16.90 -4.18
N ASP A 13 -14.10 16.07 -3.76
CA ASP A 13 -13.09 15.51 -4.66
C ASP A 13 -13.65 14.35 -5.50
N VAL A 14 -13.20 14.30 -6.75
CA VAL A 14 -13.45 13.20 -7.68
C VAL A 14 -12.20 12.33 -7.73
N LEU A 15 -12.29 11.14 -7.14
CA LEU A 15 -11.18 10.18 -7.08
C LEU A 15 -11.10 9.32 -8.34
N TYR A 16 -9.88 9.13 -8.83
CA TYR A 16 -9.57 8.19 -9.90
C TYR A 16 -8.53 7.17 -9.41
N LEU A 17 -8.92 5.89 -9.38
CA LEU A 17 -8.02 4.79 -8.99
C LEU A 17 -7.11 4.41 -10.16
N ILE A 18 -5.81 4.34 -9.89
CA ILE A 18 -4.79 3.92 -10.86
C ILE A 18 -4.01 2.74 -10.30
N MET A 19 -3.87 1.68 -11.09
CA MET A 19 -2.87 0.64 -10.87
C MET A 19 -1.62 1.02 -11.68
N PRO A 20 -0.52 1.46 -11.04
CA PRO A 20 0.64 2.01 -11.74
C PRO A 20 1.20 1.07 -12.82
N ASP A 21 1.39 -0.19 -12.47
CA ASP A 21 1.92 -1.22 -13.41
C ASP A 21 1.10 -1.36 -14.71
N ARG A 22 -0.20 -1.02 -14.66
CA ARG A 22 -1.14 -1.22 -15.79
C ARG A 22 -1.44 0.03 -16.59
N PHE A 23 -1.04 1.20 -16.13
CA PHE A 23 -1.48 2.45 -16.73
C PHE A 23 -0.64 2.85 -17.95
N ALA A 24 0.62 3.19 -17.74
CA ALA A 24 1.53 3.60 -18.81
C ALA A 24 2.99 3.37 -18.38
N ASN A 25 3.82 2.90 -19.31
CA ASN A 25 5.26 2.78 -19.14
C ASN A 25 5.93 4.10 -19.60
N GLY A 26 6.50 4.84 -18.65
CA GLY A 26 7.19 6.10 -18.91
C GLY A 26 8.70 5.95 -19.03
N ASP A 27 9.28 4.95 -18.36
CA ASP A 27 10.71 4.64 -18.42
C ASP A 27 10.97 3.13 -18.54
N PRO A 28 11.12 2.60 -19.75
CA PRO A 28 11.41 1.17 -19.95
C PRO A 28 12.70 0.67 -19.29
N LYS A 29 13.54 1.55 -18.75
CA LYS A 29 14.77 1.14 -18.05
C LYS A 29 14.49 0.57 -16.68
N ASN A 30 13.35 0.92 -16.06
CA ASN A 30 12.93 0.40 -14.77
C ASN A 30 12.12 -0.92 -14.87
N ASP A 31 11.77 -1.37 -16.08
CA ASP A 31 11.08 -2.64 -16.31
C ASP A 31 11.86 -3.86 -15.76
N TYR A 32 13.16 -3.71 -15.64
CA TYR A 32 14.07 -4.72 -15.09
C TYR A 32 14.94 -4.13 -13.99
N VAL A 33 14.82 -4.68 -12.79
CA VAL A 33 15.66 -4.33 -11.65
C VAL A 33 16.40 -5.57 -11.15
N LYS A 34 17.73 -5.55 -11.25
CA LYS A 34 18.56 -6.66 -10.84
C LYS A 34 18.35 -7.02 -9.36
N GLY A 35 18.09 -8.29 -9.10
CA GLY A 35 17.93 -8.83 -7.75
C GLY A 35 16.48 -8.87 -7.26
N MET A 36 15.52 -8.36 -8.03
CA MET A 36 14.11 -8.55 -7.74
C MET A 36 13.61 -9.89 -8.31
N TYR A 37 12.60 -10.49 -7.65
CA TYR A 37 12.05 -11.80 -8.05
C TYR A 37 11.38 -11.76 -9.42
N GLN A 38 10.51 -10.76 -9.65
CA GLN A 38 9.85 -10.58 -10.94
C GLN A 38 10.67 -9.58 -11.76
N ASP A 39 11.47 -10.08 -12.66
CA ASP A 39 12.44 -9.34 -13.46
C ASP A 39 12.08 -9.22 -14.95
N LYS A 40 10.80 -9.50 -15.29
CA LYS A 40 10.32 -9.48 -16.68
C LYS A 40 8.94 -8.85 -16.78
N VAL A 41 8.78 -8.05 -17.83
CA VAL A 41 7.48 -7.56 -18.28
C VAL A 41 6.88 -8.60 -19.23
N ASP A 42 5.63 -9.02 -18.91
CA ASP A 42 4.85 -9.92 -19.77
C ASP A 42 3.38 -9.46 -19.81
N ARG A 43 3.06 -8.65 -20.78
CA ARG A 43 1.72 -8.08 -20.96
C ARG A 43 0.64 -9.07 -21.39
N GLN A 44 1.02 -10.29 -21.75
CA GLN A 44 0.07 -11.36 -22.07
C GLN A 44 -0.35 -12.15 -20.82
N ASN A 45 0.43 -12.09 -19.77
CA ASN A 45 0.13 -12.72 -18.49
C ASN A 45 -0.46 -11.70 -17.51
N GLY A 46 -1.74 -11.83 -17.17
CA GLY A 46 -2.44 -10.95 -16.24
C GLY A 46 -1.86 -10.91 -14.82
N SER A 47 -1.08 -11.89 -14.41
CA SER A 47 -0.41 -11.97 -13.11
C SER A 47 1.04 -11.47 -13.13
N ALA A 48 1.59 -11.15 -14.28
CA ALA A 48 2.94 -10.61 -14.43
C ALA A 48 2.94 -9.08 -14.39
N LEU A 49 4.13 -8.50 -14.32
CA LEU A 49 4.36 -7.06 -14.50
C LEU A 49 4.11 -6.65 -15.95
N HIS A 50 3.54 -5.48 -16.15
CA HIS A 50 3.28 -4.88 -17.47
C HIS A 50 4.15 -3.65 -17.74
N GLY A 51 4.92 -3.18 -16.76
CA GLY A 51 5.91 -2.13 -16.91
C GLY A 51 5.36 -0.71 -16.82
N GLY A 52 4.14 -0.51 -16.35
CA GLY A 52 3.65 0.83 -16.01
C GLY A 52 4.37 1.38 -14.79
N ASP A 53 4.57 2.72 -14.76
CA ASP A 53 5.34 3.39 -13.72
C ASP A 53 4.82 4.81 -13.40
N LEU A 54 5.43 5.45 -12.40
CA LEU A 54 5.05 6.81 -11.97
C LEU A 54 5.31 7.85 -13.04
N LEU A 55 6.37 7.69 -13.85
CA LEU A 55 6.66 8.60 -14.94
C LEU A 55 5.59 8.52 -16.03
N GLY A 56 5.13 7.30 -16.33
CA GLY A 56 4.02 7.10 -17.28
C GLY A 56 2.74 7.77 -16.82
N ILE A 57 2.39 7.67 -15.53
CA ILE A 57 1.23 8.38 -14.98
C ILE A 57 1.45 9.90 -15.05
N GLN A 58 2.65 10.36 -14.67
CA GLN A 58 3.01 11.79 -14.68
C GLN A 58 2.87 12.42 -16.07
N GLN A 59 3.22 11.72 -17.13
CA GLN A 59 3.08 12.18 -18.51
C GLN A 59 1.63 12.36 -18.96
N HIS A 60 0.67 11.81 -18.19
CA HIS A 60 -0.77 11.86 -18.51
C HIS A 60 -1.59 12.68 -17.48
N LEU A 61 -0.96 13.54 -16.68
CA LEU A 61 -1.68 14.32 -15.65
C LEU A 61 -2.76 15.24 -16.26
N ASP A 62 -2.56 15.77 -17.45
CA ASP A 62 -3.55 16.62 -18.10
C ASP A 62 -4.81 15.84 -18.53
N TYR A 63 -4.67 14.54 -18.87
CA TYR A 63 -5.81 13.65 -19.12
C TYR A 63 -6.78 13.60 -17.93
N PHE A 64 -6.26 13.49 -16.70
CA PHE A 64 -7.11 13.44 -15.50
C PHE A 64 -7.82 14.77 -15.26
N LYS A 65 -7.16 15.90 -15.53
CA LYS A 65 -7.78 17.22 -15.43
C LYS A 65 -8.90 17.39 -16.44
N ASP A 66 -8.67 17.01 -17.69
CA ASP A 66 -9.68 17.09 -18.76
C ASP A 66 -10.88 16.20 -18.45
N LEU A 67 -10.68 15.11 -17.73
CA LEU A 67 -11.74 14.21 -17.24
C LEU A 67 -12.49 14.76 -16.02
N GLY A 68 -12.01 15.85 -15.40
CA GLY A 68 -12.60 16.45 -14.20
C GLY A 68 -12.21 15.76 -12.89
N VAL A 69 -11.16 14.93 -12.89
CA VAL A 69 -10.60 14.31 -11.70
C VAL A 69 -9.87 15.35 -10.85
N THR A 70 -9.99 15.27 -9.54
CA THR A 70 -9.32 16.16 -8.58
C THR A 70 -8.35 15.44 -7.65
N ALA A 71 -8.48 14.12 -7.51
CA ALA A 71 -7.61 13.32 -6.66
C ALA A 71 -7.27 11.98 -7.33
N LEU A 72 -5.98 11.61 -7.30
CA LEU A 72 -5.45 10.36 -7.82
C LEU A 72 -5.18 9.41 -6.65
N TRP A 73 -5.86 8.27 -6.64
CA TRP A 73 -5.59 7.16 -5.73
C TRP A 73 -4.79 6.10 -6.47
N LEU A 74 -3.53 5.94 -6.09
CA LEU A 74 -2.67 4.88 -6.65
C LEU A 74 -2.80 3.61 -5.80
N ASN A 75 -2.82 2.43 -6.45
CA ASN A 75 -2.51 1.18 -5.77
C ASN A 75 -1.18 1.35 -5.01
N PRO A 76 -0.91 0.52 -3.98
CA PRO A 76 0.31 0.67 -3.20
C PRO A 76 1.55 0.77 -4.08
N VAL A 77 2.34 1.82 -3.84
CA VAL A 77 3.57 2.10 -4.61
C VAL A 77 4.83 1.64 -3.89
N GLN A 78 4.71 1.25 -2.61
CA GLN A 78 5.84 0.72 -1.84
C GLN A 78 6.38 -0.56 -2.48
N GLU A 79 7.64 -0.88 -2.17
CA GLU A 79 8.30 -2.06 -2.70
C GLU A 79 7.46 -3.32 -2.46
N ASN A 80 7.23 -4.08 -3.51
CA ASN A 80 6.51 -5.35 -3.49
C ASN A 80 7.34 -6.43 -4.20
N ASN A 81 8.50 -6.75 -3.62
CA ASN A 81 9.42 -7.73 -4.19
C ASN A 81 9.03 -9.16 -3.79
N MET A 82 7.89 -9.60 -4.29
CA MET A 82 7.37 -10.95 -4.07
C MET A 82 7.65 -11.84 -5.29
N PRO A 83 7.78 -13.17 -5.11
CA PRO A 83 7.98 -14.12 -6.21
C PRO A 83 6.86 -14.08 -7.25
N GLU A 84 5.63 -13.77 -6.82
CA GLU A 84 4.44 -13.69 -7.68
C GLU A 84 3.58 -12.50 -7.26
N GLY A 85 2.80 -11.93 -8.20
CA GLY A 85 1.77 -10.95 -7.93
C GLY A 85 2.28 -9.56 -7.56
N SER A 86 3.55 -9.22 -7.78
CA SER A 86 4.09 -7.90 -7.39
C SER A 86 3.37 -6.72 -8.03
N TYR A 87 2.69 -6.90 -9.16
CA TYR A 87 2.02 -5.84 -9.91
C TYR A 87 0.94 -5.10 -9.12
N HIS A 88 0.29 -5.76 -8.15
CA HIS A 88 -0.84 -5.15 -7.42
C HIS A 88 -0.40 -4.29 -6.22
N GLY A 89 0.81 -4.52 -5.65
CA GLY A 89 1.37 -3.70 -4.58
C GLY A 89 0.96 -4.07 -3.14
N TYR A 90 0.00 -4.99 -2.94
CA TYR A 90 -0.59 -5.25 -1.61
C TYR A 90 0.22 -6.19 -0.70
N ALA A 91 1.36 -6.72 -1.15
CA ALA A 91 2.26 -7.54 -0.34
C ALA A 91 3.59 -6.82 -0.11
N ILE A 92 3.57 -5.72 0.63
CA ILE A 92 4.69 -4.79 0.80
C ILE A 92 5.89 -5.49 1.43
N THR A 93 7.06 -5.32 0.83
CA THR A 93 8.33 -5.85 1.32
C THR A 93 9.23 -4.81 1.98
N ASP A 94 9.07 -3.52 1.63
CA ASP A 94 9.65 -2.39 2.34
C ASP A 94 8.65 -1.23 2.40
N TYR A 95 8.34 -0.75 3.62
CA TYR A 95 7.36 0.32 3.85
C TYR A 95 7.92 1.73 3.62
N TYR A 96 9.25 1.88 3.56
CA TYR A 96 9.91 3.17 3.40
C TYR A 96 10.51 3.38 2.00
N GLU A 97 10.40 2.35 1.14
CA GLU A 97 10.88 2.43 -0.23
C GLU A 97 9.71 2.29 -1.22
N VAL A 98 9.68 3.14 -2.22
CA VAL A 98 8.83 2.96 -3.40
C VAL A 98 9.49 1.91 -4.30
N ASP A 99 8.69 1.02 -4.86
CA ASP A 99 9.18 -0.02 -5.77
C ASP A 99 10.06 0.60 -6.87
N PRO A 100 11.30 0.15 -7.02
CA PRO A 100 12.21 0.72 -8.01
C PRO A 100 11.72 0.54 -9.46
N ARG A 101 10.83 -0.42 -9.70
CA ARG A 101 10.16 -0.61 -11.01
C ARG A 101 9.12 0.49 -11.28
N PHE A 102 8.69 1.21 -10.25
CA PHE A 102 7.88 2.43 -10.39
C PHE A 102 8.72 3.71 -10.41
N GLY A 103 10.05 3.62 -10.16
CA GLY A 103 10.98 4.74 -10.20
C GLY A 103 11.57 5.13 -8.84
N GLY A 104 11.16 4.49 -7.73
CA GLY A 104 11.68 4.75 -6.40
C GLY A 104 11.16 6.04 -5.75
N ASN A 105 11.71 6.35 -4.57
CA ASN A 105 11.24 7.43 -3.68
C ASN A 105 11.25 8.81 -4.32
N GLU A 106 12.32 9.17 -5.02
CA GLU A 106 12.43 10.49 -5.65
C GLU A 106 11.44 10.67 -6.80
N ALA A 107 11.17 9.60 -7.58
CA ALA A 107 10.15 9.64 -8.62
C ALA A 107 8.75 9.86 -8.02
N PHE A 108 8.43 9.22 -6.91
CA PHE A 108 7.15 9.42 -6.22
C PHE A 108 6.99 10.84 -5.68
N LYS A 109 8.01 11.36 -5.00
CA LYS A 109 8.01 12.75 -4.51
C LYS A 109 7.84 13.76 -5.65
N ASN A 110 8.55 13.54 -6.77
CA ASN A 110 8.42 14.38 -7.95
C ASN A 110 7.01 14.26 -8.55
N PHE A 111 6.47 13.05 -8.67
CA PHE A 111 5.10 12.80 -9.15
C PHE A 111 4.06 13.58 -8.32
N VAL A 112 4.12 13.48 -6.98
CA VAL A 112 3.22 14.23 -6.08
C VAL A 112 3.35 15.73 -6.30
N THR A 113 4.57 16.24 -6.45
CA THR A 113 4.83 17.66 -6.72
C THR A 113 4.22 18.09 -8.05
N GLN A 114 4.40 17.29 -9.11
CA GLN A 114 3.84 17.59 -10.44
C GLN A 114 2.31 17.51 -10.47
N ALA A 115 1.71 16.54 -9.77
CA ALA A 115 0.27 16.45 -9.61
C ALA A 115 -0.31 17.69 -8.90
N ARG A 116 0.27 18.09 -7.78
CA ARG A 116 -0.12 19.29 -7.02
C ARG A 116 -0.02 20.56 -7.85
N SER A 117 1.03 20.73 -8.65
CA SER A 117 1.20 21.91 -9.53
C SER A 117 0.08 22.03 -10.56
N ARG A 118 -0.63 20.95 -10.83
CA ARG A 118 -1.78 20.88 -11.74
C ARG A 118 -3.13 20.88 -11.03
N GLY A 119 -3.13 21.05 -9.69
CA GLY A 119 -4.35 21.02 -8.88
C GLY A 119 -4.90 19.62 -8.64
N LEU A 120 -4.10 18.57 -8.84
CA LEU A 120 -4.45 17.19 -8.54
C LEU A 120 -3.89 16.80 -7.19
N LYS A 121 -4.72 16.22 -6.32
CA LYS A 121 -4.32 15.64 -5.04
C LYS A 121 -3.83 14.21 -5.27
N VAL A 122 -2.95 13.72 -4.38
CA VAL A 122 -2.48 12.34 -4.40
C VAL A 122 -2.86 11.64 -3.10
N VAL A 123 -3.59 10.55 -3.23
CA VAL A 123 -4.01 9.65 -2.15
C VAL A 123 -3.16 8.39 -2.23
N MET A 124 -2.40 8.10 -1.18
CA MET A 124 -1.56 6.91 -1.10
C MET A 124 -2.35 5.76 -0.49
N ASP A 125 -2.34 4.61 -1.16
CA ASP A 125 -2.88 3.38 -0.61
C ASP A 125 -1.88 2.79 0.40
N MET A 126 -2.30 2.59 1.63
CA MET A 126 -1.45 2.09 2.70
C MET A 126 -2.05 0.83 3.31
N ILE A 127 -1.20 -0.15 3.56
CA ILE A 127 -1.57 -1.46 4.08
C ILE A 127 -1.07 -1.58 5.52
N PHE A 128 -1.95 -1.33 6.50
CA PHE A 128 -1.60 -1.42 7.92
C PHE A 128 -1.80 -2.82 8.49
N ASN A 129 -2.60 -3.64 7.82
CA ASN A 129 -3.03 -4.94 8.32
C ASN A 129 -1.98 -6.03 8.15
N HIS A 130 -1.25 -6.04 7.05
CA HIS A 130 -0.33 -7.13 6.69
C HIS A 130 0.83 -6.62 5.83
N CYS A 131 1.83 -7.47 5.64
CA CYS A 131 2.92 -7.26 4.67
C CYS A 131 3.09 -8.48 3.77
N GLY A 132 4.10 -8.49 2.90
CA GLY A 132 4.52 -9.68 2.18
C GLY A 132 5.46 -10.56 3.00
N THR A 133 5.52 -11.87 2.73
CA THR A 133 6.46 -12.79 3.39
C THR A 133 7.92 -12.48 3.09
N GLU A 134 8.20 -11.73 2.02
CA GLU A 134 9.55 -11.26 1.70
C GLU A 134 9.95 -9.99 2.47
N ASN A 135 9.03 -9.41 3.27
CA ASN A 135 9.33 -8.25 4.12
C ASN A 135 10.39 -8.61 5.17
N TYR A 136 11.37 -7.73 5.35
CA TYR A 136 12.48 -7.94 6.29
C TYR A 136 12.01 -8.09 7.74
N LEU A 137 10.93 -7.42 8.15
CA LEU A 137 10.34 -7.57 9.49
C LEU A 137 9.73 -8.95 9.71
N PHE A 138 9.29 -9.63 8.64
CA PHE A 138 8.80 -10.99 8.75
C PHE A 138 9.93 -12.01 8.72
N LYS A 139 10.96 -11.79 7.89
CA LYS A 139 12.14 -12.69 7.79
C LYS A 139 13.00 -12.68 9.05
N ASP A 140 13.09 -11.52 9.70
CA ASP A 140 13.84 -11.33 10.95
C ASP A 140 12.96 -10.57 11.95
N MET A 141 11.99 -11.31 12.54
CA MET A 141 10.99 -10.73 13.42
C MET A 141 11.64 -10.13 14.68
N PRO A 142 11.38 -8.83 14.97
CA PRO A 142 11.90 -8.19 16.17
C PRO A 142 11.44 -8.86 17.48
N SER A 143 10.27 -9.50 17.45
CA SER A 143 9.74 -10.33 18.54
C SER A 143 8.70 -11.31 17.99
N LYS A 144 8.44 -12.41 18.72
CA LYS A 144 7.46 -13.44 18.33
C LYS A 144 6.04 -12.90 18.15
N ASN A 145 5.68 -11.85 18.89
CA ASN A 145 4.36 -11.23 18.84
C ASN A 145 4.29 -10.03 17.88
N TRP A 146 5.23 -9.90 16.94
CA TRP A 146 5.18 -8.88 15.90
C TRP A 146 4.05 -9.14 14.90
N PHE A 147 3.82 -10.42 14.62
CA PHE A 147 2.73 -10.89 13.76
C PHE A 147 1.74 -11.73 14.55
N ASN A 148 0.49 -11.70 14.15
CA ASN A 148 -0.56 -12.52 14.74
C ASN A 148 -0.25 -14.02 14.54
N PHE A 149 -0.72 -14.86 15.46
CA PHE A 149 -0.42 -16.30 15.53
C PHE A 149 1.08 -16.61 15.55
N ASP A 150 1.90 -15.73 16.18
CA ASP A 150 3.36 -15.88 16.26
C ASP A 150 4.03 -16.09 14.89
N GLY A 151 3.52 -15.41 13.85
CA GLY A 151 4.01 -15.53 12.49
C GLY A 151 3.68 -16.86 11.79
N LYS A 152 2.70 -17.61 12.30
CA LYS A 152 2.22 -18.86 11.67
C LYS A 152 0.95 -18.63 10.91
N TYR A 153 0.95 -19.02 9.63
CA TYR A 153 -0.23 -18.90 8.80
C TYR A 153 -1.46 -19.55 9.44
N THR A 154 -2.46 -18.73 9.68
CA THR A 154 -3.80 -19.11 10.12
C THR A 154 -4.79 -18.25 9.35
N GLN A 155 -5.53 -18.84 8.44
CA GLN A 155 -6.40 -18.09 7.53
C GLN A 155 -7.56 -17.41 8.26
N THR A 156 -7.86 -16.15 7.91
CA THR A 156 -9.05 -15.44 8.38
C THR A 156 -10.33 -16.11 7.86
N THR A 157 -11.41 -15.97 8.63
CA THR A 157 -12.75 -16.39 8.19
C THR A 157 -13.37 -15.43 7.16
N TYR A 158 -12.81 -14.23 6.98
CA TYR A 158 -13.39 -13.13 6.19
C TYR A 158 -14.75 -12.62 6.70
N HIS A 159 -15.22 -13.09 7.86
CA HIS A 159 -16.54 -12.77 8.42
C HIS A 159 -16.42 -11.65 9.47
N THR A 160 -16.13 -10.43 9.07
CA THR A 160 -15.99 -9.28 9.99
C THR A 160 -17.28 -8.97 10.77
N ALA A 161 -18.47 -9.34 10.25
CA ALA A 161 -19.74 -9.17 10.94
C ALA A 161 -19.79 -9.83 12.33
N VAL A 162 -18.95 -10.86 12.59
CA VAL A 162 -18.83 -11.48 13.93
C VAL A 162 -18.40 -10.51 15.02
N GLN A 163 -17.76 -9.37 14.67
CA GLN A 163 -17.36 -8.35 15.63
C GLN A 163 -18.57 -7.70 16.33
N SER A 164 -19.69 -7.57 15.64
CA SER A 164 -20.93 -7.00 16.17
C SER A 164 -21.93 -8.05 16.65
N ASP A 165 -21.65 -9.33 16.45
CA ASP A 165 -22.53 -10.43 16.87
C ASP A 165 -22.32 -10.70 18.38
N PRO A 166 -23.36 -10.48 19.25
CA PRO A 166 -23.25 -10.73 20.67
C PRO A 166 -23.10 -12.21 21.03
N TYR A 167 -23.43 -13.12 20.11
CA TYR A 167 -23.34 -14.57 20.30
C TYR A 167 -22.09 -15.18 19.69
N ALA A 168 -21.27 -14.39 18.97
CA ALA A 168 -20.01 -14.88 18.41
C ALA A 168 -19.02 -15.21 19.53
N THR A 169 -18.31 -16.34 19.37
CA THR A 169 -17.22 -16.68 20.29
C THR A 169 -16.04 -15.75 20.14
N GLU A 170 -15.28 -15.53 21.21
CA GLU A 170 -14.05 -14.71 21.16
C GLU A 170 -13.03 -15.28 20.15
N TYR A 171 -13.00 -16.61 19.99
CA TYR A 171 -12.16 -17.25 18.98
C TYR A 171 -12.59 -16.89 17.54
N ALA A 172 -13.89 -16.86 17.27
CA ALA A 172 -14.41 -16.48 15.94
C ALA A 172 -14.07 -15.00 15.63
N LYS A 173 -14.26 -14.12 16.63
CA LYS A 173 -13.90 -12.70 16.51
C LYS A 173 -12.41 -12.53 16.25
N LYS A 174 -11.57 -13.20 17.05
CA LYS A 174 -10.12 -13.18 16.90
C LYS A 174 -9.70 -13.69 15.51
N LEU A 175 -10.24 -14.81 15.05
CA LEU A 175 -9.85 -15.40 13.77
C LEU A 175 -10.24 -14.52 12.59
N ALA A 176 -11.35 -13.79 12.69
CA ALA A 176 -11.80 -12.88 11.63
C ALA A 176 -10.84 -11.68 11.46
N ILE A 177 -10.27 -11.16 12.56
CA ILE A 177 -9.42 -9.97 12.56
C ILE A 177 -7.93 -10.33 12.45
N ASP A 178 -7.47 -11.28 13.27
CA ASP A 178 -6.06 -11.64 13.36
C ASP A 178 -5.62 -12.66 12.29
N GLY A 179 -6.57 -13.30 11.62
CA GLY A 179 -6.29 -14.28 10.57
C GLY A 179 -5.69 -13.64 9.32
N TRP A 180 -4.74 -14.33 8.70
CA TRP A 180 -4.11 -13.88 7.46
C TRP A 180 -5.03 -14.07 6.26
N PHE A 181 -4.99 -13.17 5.29
CA PHE A 181 -5.75 -13.33 4.05
C PHE A 181 -5.26 -14.53 3.23
N VAL A 182 -3.98 -14.62 3.03
CA VAL A 182 -3.30 -15.72 2.33
C VAL A 182 -1.94 -15.99 2.98
N ALA A 183 -1.36 -17.15 2.68
CA ALA A 183 -0.08 -17.57 3.29
C ALA A 183 1.09 -16.61 2.99
N SER A 184 1.04 -15.87 1.89
CA SER A 184 2.07 -14.90 1.51
C SER A 184 1.90 -13.50 2.13
N MET A 185 0.84 -13.28 2.94
CA MET A 185 0.54 -11.98 3.56
C MET A 185 0.42 -12.11 5.08
N PRO A 186 1.56 -12.11 5.82
CA PRO A 186 1.59 -12.12 7.27
C PRO A 186 0.83 -10.95 7.89
N ASP A 187 -0.05 -11.25 8.84
CA ASP A 187 -0.90 -10.29 9.52
C ASP A 187 -0.17 -9.66 10.71
N PHE A 188 -0.08 -8.33 10.74
CA PHE A 188 0.56 -7.60 11.82
C PHE A 188 -0.25 -7.67 13.12
N ASN A 189 0.43 -7.92 14.24
CA ASN A 189 -0.19 -7.74 15.55
C ASN A 189 -0.17 -6.27 15.96
N GLN A 190 -1.17 -5.52 15.57
CA GLN A 190 -1.29 -4.08 15.82
C GLN A 190 -1.48 -3.72 17.31
N ARG A 191 -1.84 -4.68 18.17
CA ARG A 191 -1.85 -4.53 19.63
C ARG A 191 -0.44 -4.52 20.24
N ASN A 192 0.57 -4.92 19.47
CA ASN A 192 1.96 -4.68 19.85
C ASN A 192 2.29 -3.20 19.61
N ARG A 193 2.53 -2.44 20.69
CA ARG A 193 2.81 -1.00 20.62
C ARG A 193 3.98 -0.61 19.69
N HIS A 194 4.90 -1.52 19.39
CA HIS A 194 6.02 -1.25 18.49
C HIS A 194 5.57 -1.38 17.03
N VAL A 195 4.68 -2.32 16.72
CA VAL A 195 4.03 -2.44 15.41
C VAL A 195 3.16 -1.21 15.14
N GLU A 196 2.30 -0.86 16.11
CA GLU A 196 1.47 0.36 16.06
C GLU A 196 2.31 1.60 15.76
N LYS A 197 3.37 1.84 16.55
CA LYS A 197 4.27 2.99 16.34
C LYS A 197 4.96 2.96 14.98
N TYR A 198 5.39 1.79 14.53
CA TYR A 198 6.05 1.65 13.23
C TYR A 198 5.11 2.10 12.10
N ILE A 199 3.86 1.65 12.12
CA ILE A 199 2.85 1.98 11.11
C ILE A 199 2.50 3.47 11.15
N ILE A 200 2.26 4.03 12.35
CA ILE A 200 1.96 5.47 12.53
C ILE A 200 3.12 6.33 12.03
N GLN A 201 4.35 6.01 12.43
CA GLN A 201 5.53 6.76 12.00
C GLN A 201 5.76 6.66 10.49
N ASN A 202 5.52 5.51 9.89
CA ASN A 202 5.60 5.35 8.44
C ASN A 202 4.58 6.24 7.72
N SER A 203 3.34 6.31 8.23
CA SER A 203 2.29 7.17 7.66
C SER A 203 2.68 8.66 7.71
N ILE A 204 3.16 9.12 8.88
CA ILE A 204 3.65 10.50 9.06
C ILE A 204 4.84 10.78 8.15
N TRP A 205 5.75 9.80 8.01
CA TRP A 205 6.92 9.95 7.16
C TRP A 205 6.54 10.17 5.69
N TRP A 206 5.57 9.41 5.15
CA TRP A 206 5.12 9.61 3.77
C TRP A 206 4.44 10.96 3.55
N ILE A 207 3.65 11.44 4.52
CA ILE A 207 3.06 12.78 4.46
C ILE A 207 4.16 13.86 4.40
N GLU A 208 5.17 13.76 5.27
CA GLU A 208 6.26 14.75 5.34
C GLU A 208 7.23 14.64 4.16
N TYR A 209 7.60 13.43 3.76
CA TYR A 209 8.58 13.18 2.70
C TYR A 209 8.04 13.52 1.31
N ALA A 210 6.89 13.00 0.96
CA ALA A 210 6.32 13.12 -0.38
C ALA A 210 5.28 14.23 -0.52
N GLY A 211 4.65 14.67 0.58
CA GLY A 211 3.60 15.68 0.59
C GLY A 211 2.27 15.17 0.04
N ILE A 212 1.96 13.89 0.27
CA ILE A 212 0.66 13.30 -0.09
C ILE A 212 -0.48 14.02 0.64
N GLN A 213 -1.65 14.09 0.01
CA GLN A 213 -2.80 14.82 0.55
C GLN A 213 -3.88 13.93 1.15
N GLY A 214 -3.69 12.62 1.07
CA GLY A 214 -4.60 11.66 1.67
C GLY A 214 -4.00 10.28 1.78
N ILE A 215 -4.60 9.47 2.64
CA ILE A 215 -4.30 8.05 2.83
C ILE A 215 -5.59 7.27 2.61
N ARG A 216 -5.54 6.25 1.80
CA ARG A 216 -6.55 5.21 1.74
C ARG A 216 -6.03 4.01 2.52
N GLN A 217 -6.71 3.68 3.62
CA GLN A 217 -6.38 2.50 4.42
C GLN A 217 -7.02 1.26 3.81
N ASP A 218 -6.19 0.32 3.38
CA ASP A 218 -6.63 -0.99 2.91
C ASP A 218 -7.16 -1.84 4.06
N THR A 219 -8.16 -2.67 3.78
CA THR A 219 -8.69 -3.68 4.71
C THR A 219 -9.04 -3.17 6.12
N HIS A 220 -9.49 -1.91 6.25
CA HIS A 220 -9.82 -1.27 7.52
C HIS A 220 -10.67 -2.15 8.47
N PRO A 221 -11.70 -2.92 8.02
CA PRO A 221 -12.51 -3.75 8.92
C PRO A 221 -11.77 -4.93 9.55
N TYR A 222 -10.57 -5.25 9.09
CA TYR A 222 -9.73 -6.34 9.61
C TYR A 222 -8.60 -5.83 10.51
N ALA A 223 -8.36 -4.52 10.54
CA ALA A 223 -7.36 -3.92 11.40
C ALA A 223 -7.87 -3.81 12.85
N ASP A 224 -6.94 -3.74 13.80
CA ASP A 224 -7.27 -3.53 15.21
C ASP A 224 -7.96 -2.17 15.40
N PHE A 225 -9.11 -2.17 16.08
CA PHE A 225 -9.94 -0.99 16.23
C PHE A 225 -9.24 0.12 17.03
N ASP A 226 -8.55 -0.23 18.10
CA ASP A 226 -7.90 0.78 18.97
C ASP A 226 -6.73 1.46 18.24
N MET A 227 -5.99 0.69 17.42
CA MET A 227 -4.90 1.24 16.60
C MET A 227 -5.44 2.18 15.52
N MET A 228 -6.67 1.93 15.01
CA MET A 228 -7.27 2.71 13.92
C MET A 228 -8.08 3.93 14.41
N SER A 229 -8.24 4.11 15.72
CA SER A 229 -9.00 5.20 16.35
C SER A 229 -8.12 6.39 16.72
#